data_54d6b064d9bbc8767a9c3788047ca2c8
#
_entry.id   54d6b064d9bbc8767a9c3788047ca2c8
#
_cell.length_a   1.000
_cell.length_b   1.000
_cell.length_c   1.000
_cell.angle_alpha   90.00
_cell.angle_beta   90.00
_cell.angle_gamma   90.00
#
_symmetry.space_group_name_H-M   'P 1'
#
loop_
_entity.id
_entity.type
_entity.pdbx_description
1 polymer ?
#
loop_
_entity_poly.entity_id
_entity_poly.type
_entity_poly.pdbx_seq_one_letter_code
_entity_poly.pdbx_strand_id
1 'polypeptide(L)'
;VGKIGQNLKYDLIVLEGAGVKMKGVVFDTMVASYVLDPNRRQHGLDALSVTLLGHKMVSYEDVAGKGKAQISFAEVPLEKAGEYACEDADYTLRLRDLFEPQLEEQELDGLFRELEIPLVPVLARMEANGIRIDVPFFQEMNRRLEGELAGLRDEIVGLAGEEFNLNSTPQLREILFDRLGLPVLKKTKTGPSTDASVLEELAEMGHPLPKRLLDYRQLEKLRNTYVDALPRLVNPRSGRIHTSFNQTVAATGRLSSSDPNLQNIPIRTELGREIRRGFVAEKGCLFFGADYSQIELRILAHFSGDEAFVRAFREGIDVHRQTASVIFGVPLEDVTHEMRGRAKTINFATLYGQGDFSLARQLGISREEARDFIQAYFDRFSGVRTFLDQQVGLARDLGYVETLSGRRRYVPEIKATNWNVRQFGERVAQNTPIQGTAADLIKVAMIRIQGLLDHRFPRSRLLLQVHDELLLEVPEDEVEAVGRMVVEEMEGALELNVPLAVDTGIGESWYACKG
;
A
#
# COMPACT_ATOMS: atom_id res chain seq x y z
N VAL A 1 33.93 -1.32 6.93
CA VAL A 1 33.56 0.01 7.43
C VAL A 1 32.07 0.20 7.25
N GLY A 2 31.36 0.59 8.32
CA GLY A 2 29.94 0.94 8.26
C GLY A 2 29.70 2.18 7.40
N LYS A 3 28.60 2.19 6.62
CA LYS A 3 28.18 3.33 5.77
C LYS A 3 26.98 4.01 6.41
N ILE A 4 27.04 5.32 6.48
CA ILE A 4 25.98 6.20 6.94
C ILE A 4 25.58 7.07 5.75
N GLY A 5 24.30 7.29 5.54
CA GLY A 5 23.83 8.13 4.44
C GLY A 5 22.38 8.59 4.63
N GLN A 6 21.88 9.26 3.62
CA GLN A 6 20.51 9.74 3.49
C GLN A 6 19.90 9.10 2.24
N ASN A 7 18.85 8.29 2.37
CA ASN A 7 18.24 7.56 1.26
C ASN A 7 19.25 6.65 0.51
N LEU A 8 20.02 5.89 1.29
CA LEU A 8 21.09 5.01 0.77
C LEU A 8 20.62 3.97 -0.24
N LYS A 9 19.33 3.68 -0.31
CA LYS A 9 18.76 2.85 -1.37
C LYS A 9 19.08 3.39 -2.76
N TYR A 10 19.01 4.72 -2.95
CA TYR A 10 19.37 5.38 -4.20
C TYR A 10 20.85 5.17 -4.54
N ASP A 11 21.74 5.37 -3.57
CA ASP A 11 23.18 5.18 -3.76
C ASP A 11 23.54 3.73 -4.09
N LEU A 12 22.88 2.76 -3.42
CA LEU A 12 23.06 1.33 -3.71
C LEU A 12 22.73 1.02 -5.18
N ILE A 13 21.62 1.53 -5.70
CA ILE A 13 21.17 1.29 -7.07
C ILE A 13 22.13 1.96 -8.07
N VAL A 14 22.50 3.21 -7.85
CA VAL A 14 23.39 3.97 -8.74
C VAL A 14 24.79 3.34 -8.80
N LEU A 15 25.35 3.01 -7.64
CA LEU A 15 26.68 2.41 -7.55
C LEU A 15 26.71 0.99 -8.17
N GLU A 16 25.68 0.18 -7.94
CA GLU A 16 25.58 -1.14 -8.57
C GLU A 16 25.48 -1.03 -10.10
N GLY A 17 24.72 -0.04 -10.60
CA GLY A 17 24.66 0.29 -12.02
C GLY A 17 26.01 0.71 -12.63
N ALA A 18 26.91 1.25 -11.81
CA ALA A 18 28.29 1.59 -12.18
C ALA A 18 29.30 0.44 -11.91
N GLY A 19 28.81 -0.74 -11.49
CA GLY A 19 29.66 -1.90 -11.19
C GLY A 19 30.30 -1.89 -9.80
N VAL A 20 29.91 -0.96 -8.93
CA VAL A 20 30.44 -0.84 -7.56
C VAL A 20 29.45 -1.44 -6.57
N LYS A 21 29.82 -2.50 -5.87
CA LYS A 21 28.97 -3.12 -4.82
C LYS A 21 29.24 -2.48 -3.45
N MET A 22 28.34 -1.66 -2.99
CA MET A 22 28.37 -1.10 -1.64
C MET A 22 27.79 -2.10 -0.64
N LYS A 23 28.52 -2.34 0.46
CA LYS A 23 28.10 -3.20 1.59
C LYS A 23 28.26 -2.45 2.91
N GLY A 24 27.55 -2.92 3.94
CA GLY A 24 27.72 -2.41 5.31
C GLY A 24 26.95 -1.11 5.53
N VAL A 25 25.76 -0.97 4.98
CA VAL A 25 24.79 0.06 5.39
C VAL A 25 24.43 -0.17 6.84
N VAL A 26 24.70 0.80 7.70
CA VAL A 26 24.44 0.71 9.15
C VAL A 26 23.51 1.79 9.64
N PHE A 27 23.36 2.90 8.89
CA PHE A 27 22.51 4.01 9.27
C PHE A 27 22.02 4.77 8.04
N ASP A 28 20.73 5.03 7.97
CA ASP A 28 20.08 5.90 6.98
C ASP A 28 19.24 6.94 7.73
N THR A 29 19.59 8.22 7.58
CA THR A 29 18.96 9.32 8.32
C THR A 29 17.50 9.56 7.90
N MET A 30 17.13 9.24 6.66
CA MET A 30 15.73 9.29 6.22
C MET A 30 14.90 8.21 6.93
N VAL A 31 15.43 7.00 7.01
CA VAL A 31 14.78 5.88 7.70
C VAL A 31 14.72 6.11 9.21
N ALA A 32 15.80 6.60 9.83
CA ALA A 32 15.82 6.95 11.25
C ALA A 32 14.77 8.01 11.61
N SER A 33 14.70 9.09 10.82
CA SER A 33 13.68 10.12 10.98
C SER A 33 12.26 9.58 10.89
N TYR A 34 12.02 8.62 9.99
CA TYR A 34 10.72 7.99 9.83
C TYR A 34 10.37 7.06 11.00
N VAL A 35 11.31 6.28 11.50
CA VAL A 35 11.10 5.40 12.66
C VAL A 35 10.79 6.22 13.91
N LEU A 36 11.48 7.34 14.12
CA LEU A 36 11.25 8.25 15.24
C LEU A 36 9.92 9.00 15.16
N ASP A 37 9.50 9.41 13.96
CA ASP A 37 8.26 10.17 13.76
C ASP A 37 7.65 9.87 12.37
N PRO A 38 6.84 8.82 12.24
CA PRO A 38 6.19 8.46 10.97
C PRO A 38 5.11 9.46 10.52
N ASN A 39 4.71 10.40 11.38
CA ASN A 39 3.75 11.46 11.05
C ASN A 39 4.42 12.69 10.42
N ARG A 40 5.75 12.77 10.44
CA ARG A 40 6.50 13.85 9.80
C ARG A 40 6.21 13.84 8.30
N ARG A 41 5.94 15.02 7.74
CA ARG A 41 5.56 15.15 6.32
C ARG A 41 6.70 14.90 5.34
N GLN A 42 7.93 15.18 5.76
CA GLN A 42 9.12 15.12 4.91
C GLN A 42 10.30 14.58 5.71
N HIS A 43 10.98 13.59 5.15
CA HIS A 43 12.17 12.97 5.70
C HIS A 43 13.42 13.25 4.83
N GLY A 44 13.32 14.17 3.87
CA GLY A 44 14.44 14.61 3.03
C GLY A 44 15.46 15.42 3.83
N LEU A 45 16.72 15.39 3.40
CA LEU A 45 17.86 16.02 4.10
C LEU A 45 17.64 17.52 4.33
N ASP A 46 17.22 18.25 3.28
CA ASP A 46 16.95 19.70 3.36
C ASP A 46 15.91 20.04 4.43
N ALA A 47 14.79 19.28 4.44
CA ALA A 47 13.70 19.51 5.39
C ALA A 47 14.12 19.18 6.83
N LEU A 48 14.89 18.11 7.02
CA LEU A 48 15.41 17.71 8.34
C LEU A 48 16.43 18.71 8.84
N SER A 49 17.36 19.17 8.00
CA SER A 49 18.38 20.16 8.35
C SER A 49 17.75 21.49 8.78
N VAL A 50 16.77 21.99 8.04
CA VAL A 50 16.03 23.21 8.42
C VAL A 50 15.28 23.02 9.73
N THR A 51 14.55 21.91 9.88
CA THR A 51 13.63 21.73 11.01
C THR A 51 14.36 21.40 12.30
N LEU A 52 15.43 20.58 12.24
CA LEU A 52 16.09 20.01 13.42
C LEU A 52 17.43 20.66 13.74
N LEU A 53 18.14 21.16 12.73
CA LEU A 53 19.48 21.75 12.88
C LEU A 53 19.48 23.26 12.61
N GLY A 54 18.34 23.85 12.19
CA GLY A 54 18.22 25.29 11.92
C GLY A 54 19.06 25.78 10.71
N HIS A 55 19.47 24.87 9.82
CA HIS A 55 20.33 25.18 8.69
C HIS A 55 19.61 24.94 7.36
N LYS A 56 19.65 25.97 6.49
CA LYS A 56 19.16 25.87 5.12
C LYS A 56 20.32 25.42 4.22
N MET A 57 20.21 24.23 3.70
CA MET A 57 21.20 23.63 2.80
C MET A 57 21.20 24.26 1.40
N VAL A 58 22.30 24.08 0.69
CA VAL A 58 22.37 24.34 -0.75
C VAL A 58 21.50 23.30 -1.45
N SER A 59 20.48 23.75 -2.20
CA SER A 59 19.59 22.84 -2.88
C SER A 59 20.20 22.33 -4.21
N TYR A 60 19.72 21.19 -4.69
CA TYR A 60 20.08 20.69 -6.02
C TYR A 60 19.77 21.72 -7.13
N GLU A 61 18.68 22.49 -6.99
CA GLU A 61 18.32 23.55 -7.93
C GLU A 61 19.32 24.72 -7.93
N ASP A 62 19.95 25.00 -6.80
CA ASP A 62 20.97 26.07 -6.68
C ASP A 62 22.25 25.71 -7.45
N VAL A 63 22.60 24.42 -7.56
CA VAL A 63 23.82 23.96 -8.25
C VAL A 63 23.57 23.52 -9.70
N ALA A 64 22.46 22.86 -9.98
CA ALA A 64 22.13 22.30 -11.29
C ALA A 64 21.10 23.11 -12.09
N GLY A 65 20.46 24.11 -11.47
CA GLY A 65 19.39 24.91 -12.10
C GLY A 65 18.02 24.22 -12.04
N LYS A 66 16.99 24.92 -12.59
CA LYS A 66 15.59 24.50 -12.51
C LYS A 66 14.90 24.47 -13.87
N GLY A 67 13.99 23.51 -14.05
CA GLY A 67 13.13 23.41 -15.23
C GLY A 67 13.93 23.29 -16.53
N LYS A 68 13.66 24.15 -17.53
CA LYS A 68 14.35 24.10 -18.83
C LYS A 68 15.82 24.52 -18.77
N ALA A 69 16.25 25.18 -17.72
CA ALA A 69 17.64 25.62 -17.51
C ALA A 69 18.43 24.64 -16.65
N GLN A 70 17.85 23.53 -16.27
CA GLN A 70 18.52 22.50 -15.46
C GLN A 70 19.54 21.76 -16.34
N ILE A 71 20.79 21.71 -15.83
CA ILE A 71 21.90 20.96 -16.44
C ILE A 71 22.07 19.60 -15.74
N SER A 72 22.78 18.69 -16.39
CA SER A 72 23.22 17.45 -15.75
C SER A 72 24.17 17.77 -14.60
N PHE A 73 24.11 17.02 -13.48
CA PHE A 73 25.05 17.20 -12.37
C PHE A 73 26.51 17.00 -12.81
N ALA A 74 26.75 16.18 -13.82
CA ALA A 74 28.08 16.00 -14.43
C ALA A 74 28.64 17.28 -15.10
N GLU A 75 27.78 18.26 -15.38
CA GLU A 75 28.15 19.55 -16.00
C GLU A 75 28.29 20.67 -14.95
N VAL A 76 27.96 20.38 -13.67
CA VAL A 76 28.14 21.33 -12.57
C VAL A 76 29.63 21.55 -12.29
N PRO A 77 30.10 22.81 -12.15
CA PRO A 77 31.49 23.08 -11.78
C PRO A 77 31.90 22.35 -10.51
N LEU A 78 33.10 21.78 -10.50
CA LEU A 78 33.60 20.90 -9.43
C LEU A 78 33.57 21.57 -8.05
N GLU A 79 33.89 22.87 -7.97
CA GLU A 79 33.83 23.61 -6.71
C GLU A 79 32.43 23.63 -6.12
N LYS A 80 31.39 23.92 -6.93
CA LYS A 80 29.98 23.90 -6.51
C LYS A 80 29.48 22.52 -6.17
N ALA A 81 29.82 21.54 -7.00
CA ALA A 81 29.46 20.14 -6.75
C ALA A 81 30.12 19.61 -5.48
N GLY A 82 31.38 20.02 -5.21
CA GLY A 82 32.11 19.67 -4.00
C GLY A 82 31.50 20.29 -2.74
N GLU A 83 31.15 21.57 -2.78
CA GLU A 83 30.46 22.25 -1.68
C GLU A 83 29.14 21.55 -1.34
N TYR A 84 28.31 21.31 -2.35
CA TYR A 84 27.02 20.59 -2.22
C TYR A 84 27.20 19.20 -1.60
N ALA A 85 28.10 18.40 -2.15
CA ALA A 85 28.32 17.02 -1.69
C ALA A 85 28.94 16.95 -0.27
N CYS A 86 29.84 17.88 0.06
CA CYS A 86 30.41 17.96 1.41
C CYS A 86 29.37 18.38 2.45
N GLU A 87 28.49 19.32 2.11
CA GLU A 87 27.39 19.74 2.97
C GLU A 87 26.41 18.57 3.21
N ASP A 88 26.01 17.87 2.16
CA ASP A 88 25.15 16.68 2.27
C ASP A 88 25.76 15.63 3.22
N ALA A 89 27.05 15.36 3.10
CA ALA A 89 27.75 14.41 3.95
C ALA A 89 27.85 14.88 5.42
N ASP A 90 28.18 16.15 5.67
CA ASP A 90 28.31 16.73 7.02
C ASP A 90 26.96 16.74 7.74
N TYR A 91 25.91 17.23 7.07
CA TYR A 91 24.57 17.29 7.68
C TYR A 91 23.93 15.92 7.86
N THR A 92 24.21 14.96 7.00
CA THR A 92 23.85 13.56 7.22
C THR A 92 24.49 13.00 8.49
N LEU A 93 25.78 13.28 8.72
CA LEU A 93 26.47 12.83 9.94
C LEU A 93 25.89 13.53 11.20
N ARG A 94 25.63 14.83 11.15
CA ARG A 94 24.99 15.58 12.27
C ARG A 94 23.59 15.05 12.59
N LEU A 95 22.80 14.71 11.58
CA LEU A 95 21.49 14.09 11.78
C LEU A 95 21.61 12.70 12.39
N ARG A 96 22.59 11.90 11.99
CA ARG A 96 22.87 10.61 12.62
C ARG A 96 23.20 10.78 14.11
N ASP A 97 24.07 11.70 14.46
CA ASP A 97 24.45 11.96 15.84
C ASP A 97 23.27 12.48 16.69
N LEU A 98 22.30 13.13 16.06
CA LEU A 98 21.04 13.55 16.69
C LEU A 98 20.06 12.37 16.87
N PHE A 99 19.91 11.51 15.87
CA PHE A 99 18.88 10.48 15.84
C PHE A 99 19.26 9.21 16.60
N GLU A 100 20.53 8.82 16.59
CA GLU A 100 20.98 7.57 17.23
C GLU A 100 20.65 7.52 18.72
N PRO A 101 20.96 8.57 19.54
CA PRO A 101 20.55 8.60 20.93
C PRO A 101 19.02 8.58 21.13
N GLN A 102 18.26 9.21 20.23
CA GLN A 102 16.80 9.23 20.32
C GLN A 102 16.19 7.85 20.03
N LEU A 103 16.76 7.09 19.08
CA LEU A 103 16.34 5.73 18.81
C LEU A 103 16.58 4.82 20.02
N GLU A 104 17.71 4.98 20.71
CA GLU A 104 18.05 4.23 21.92
C GLU A 104 17.14 4.62 23.09
N GLU A 105 16.95 5.92 23.35
CA GLU A 105 16.12 6.45 24.43
C GLU A 105 14.65 6.02 24.28
N GLN A 106 14.17 5.95 23.04
CA GLN A 106 12.80 5.54 22.73
C GLN A 106 12.63 4.04 22.53
N GLU A 107 13.67 3.23 22.73
CA GLU A 107 13.65 1.77 22.51
C GLU A 107 13.26 1.37 21.07
N LEU A 108 13.58 2.21 20.08
CA LEU A 108 13.33 1.98 18.65
C LEU A 108 14.55 1.46 17.88
N ASP A 109 15.71 1.35 18.56
CA ASP A 109 16.98 0.92 17.95
C ASP A 109 16.88 -0.49 17.37
N GLY A 110 16.23 -1.43 18.06
CA GLY A 110 15.98 -2.78 17.57
C GLY A 110 15.19 -2.79 16.26
N LEU A 111 14.06 -2.09 16.22
CA LEU A 111 13.24 -1.95 15.01
C LEU A 111 14.06 -1.34 13.84
N PHE A 112 14.84 -0.31 14.14
CA PHE A 112 15.66 0.37 13.15
C PHE A 112 16.76 -0.54 12.59
N ARG A 113 17.57 -1.17 13.47
CA ARG A 113 18.75 -1.95 13.07
C ARG A 113 18.43 -3.35 12.56
N GLU A 114 17.38 -3.98 13.08
CA GLU A 114 17.08 -5.38 12.77
C GLU A 114 16.03 -5.53 11.66
N LEU A 115 15.22 -4.49 11.42
CA LEU A 115 14.17 -4.53 10.40
C LEU A 115 14.37 -3.47 9.31
N GLU A 116 14.41 -2.18 9.68
CA GLU A 116 14.32 -1.12 8.67
C GLU A 116 15.62 -0.95 7.86
N ILE A 117 16.79 -1.03 8.50
CA ILE A 117 18.09 -0.95 7.80
C ILE A 117 18.35 -2.19 6.94
N PRO A 118 18.15 -3.43 7.40
CA PRO A 118 18.30 -4.61 6.55
C PRO A 118 17.35 -4.65 5.34
N LEU A 119 16.20 -3.98 5.42
CA LEU A 119 15.26 -3.87 4.31
C LEU A 119 15.78 -2.97 3.17
N VAL A 120 16.59 -1.96 3.46
CA VAL A 120 17.11 -1.02 2.44
C VAL A 120 17.79 -1.72 1.25
N PRO A 121 18.76 -2.63 1.44
CA PRO A 121 19.35 -3.37 0.33
C PRO A 121 18.39 -4.33 -0.37
N VAL A 122 17.39 -4.87 0.33
CA VAL A 122 16.34 -5.71 -0.28
C VAL A 122 15.53 -4.90 -1.28
N LEU A 123 15.05 -3.71 -0.86
CA LEU A 123 14.30 -2.82 -1.76
C LEU A 123 15.16 -2.33 -2.93
N ALA A 124 16.43 -2.01 -2.70
CA ALA A 124 17.36 -1.64 -3.78
C ALA A 124 17.47 -2.77 -4.81
N ARG A 125 17.56 -4.03 -4.37
CA ARG A 125 17.63 -5.20 -5.25
C ARG A 125 16.33 -5.40 -6.02
N MET A 126 15.16 -5.27 -5.39
CA MET A 126 13.85 -5.37 -6.05
C MET A 126 13.68 -4.30 -7.12
N GLU A 127 14.04 -3.06 -6.83
CA GLU A 127 13.99 -1.96 -7.80
C GLU A 127 14.96 -2.20 -8.97
N ALA A 128 16.17 -2.68 -8.69
CA ALA A 128 17.16 -3.03 -9.74
C ALA A 128 16.70 -4.22 -10.60
N ASN A 129 16.06 -5.24 -10.00
CA ASN A 129 15.50 -6.38 -10.73
C ASN A 129 14.42 -5.93 -11.73
N GLY A 130 13.51 -5.05 -11.31
CA GLY A 130 12.36 -4.63 -12.11
C GLY A 130 11.48 -5.81 -12.56
N ILE A 131 10.39 -5.51 -13.26
CA ILE A 131 9.44 -6.50 -13.76
C ILE A 131 9.24 -6.36 -15.27
N ARG A 132 9.13 -7.48 -15.98
CA ARG A 132 8.90 -7.51 -17.42
C ARG A 132 7.42 -7.39 -17.77
N ILE A 133 7.13 -6.72 -18.89
CA ILE A 133 5.80 -6.65 -19.48
C ILE A 133 5.80 -7.10 -20.93
N ASP A 134 4.65 -7.57 -21.40
CA ASP A 134 4.36 -7.82 -22.81
C ASP A 134 3.91 -6.52 -23.48
N VAL A 135 4.83 -5.79 -24.10
CA VAL A 135 4.55 -4.50 -24.77
C VAL A 135 3.53 -4.65 -25.90
N PRO A 136 3.61 -5.63 -26.82
CA PRO A 136 2.58 -5.89 -27.81
C PRO A 136 1.18 -6.08 -27.23
N PHE A 137 1.07 -6.85 -26.15
CA PHE A 137 -0.21 -7.05 -25.44
C PHE A 137 -0.80 -5.73 -24.94
N PHE A 138 0.00 -4.86 -24.31
CA PHE A 138 -0.47 -3.57 -23.84
C PHE A 138 -0.86 -2.62 -24.98
N GLN A 139 -0.15 -2.65 -26.10
CA GLN A 139 -0.48 -1.86 -27.28
C GLN A 139 -1.82 -2.28 -27.90
N GLU A 140 -2.10 -3.57 -27.98
CA GLU A 140 -3.38 -4.10 -28.45
C GLU A 140 -4.51 -3.72 -27.51
N MET A 141 -4.29 -3.91 -26.21
CA MET A 141 -5.23 -3.51 -25.16
C MET A 141 -5.54 -2.00 -25.25
N ASN A 142 -4.52 -1.15 -25.46
CA ASN A 142 -4.71 0.30 -25.59
C ASN A 142 -5.63 0.64 -26.76
N ARG A 143 -5.41 0.03 -27.94
CA ARG A 143 -6.26 0.25 -29.11
C ARG A 143 -7.72 -0.15 -28.86
N ARG A 144 -7.93 -1.29 -28.20
CA ARG A 144 -9.28 -1.73 -27.83
C ARG A 144 -9.97 -0.73 -26.89
N LEU A 145 -9.27 -0.32 -25.82
CA LEU A 145 -9.81 0.62 -24.84
C LEU A 145 -10.07 2.01 -25.44
N GLU A 146 -9.30 2.45 -26.43
CA GLU A 146 -9.59 3.68 -27.19
C GLU A 146 -10.92 3.59 -27.91
N GLY A 147 -11.23 2.45 -28.52
CA GLY A 147 -12.52 2.22 -29.18
C GLY A 147 -13.69 2.21 -28.17
N GLU A 148 -13.53 1.54 -27.04
CA GLU A 148 -14.54 1.52 -25.97
C GLU A 148 -14.79 2.92 -25.38
N LEU A 149 -13.73 3.70 -25.14
CA LEU A 149 -13.85 5.09 -24.66
C LEU A 149 -14.54 6.00 -25.67
N ALA A 150 -14.27 5.82 -26.97
CA ALA A 150 -14.97 6.55 -28.03
C ALA A 150 -16.47 6.25 -28.01
N GLY A 151 -16.86 4.97 -27.93
CA GLY A 151 -18.26 4.57 -27.80
C GLY A 151 -18.95 5.13 -26.56
N LEU A 152 -18.30 5.07 -25.40
CA LEU A 152 -18.82 5.66 -24.16
C LEU A 152 -18.97 7.19 -24.27
N ARG A 153 -18.02 7.85 -24.92
CA ARG A 153 -18.11 9.30 -25.18
C ARG A 153 -19.33 9.63 -26.01
N ASP A 154 -19.57 8.91 -27.11
CA ASP A 154 -20.72 9.12 -27.99
C ASP A 154 -22.05 8.91 -27.25
N GLU A 155 -22.15 7.88 -26.40
CA GLU A 155 -23.29 7.65 -25.52
C GLU A 155 -23.51 8.81 -24.54
N ILE A 156 -22.42 9.28 -23.88
CA ILE A 156 -22.47 10.40 -22.93
C ILE A 156 -22.91 11.69 -23.61
N VAL A 157 -22.38 12.01 -24.80
CA VAL A 157 -22.77 13.16 -25.58
C VAL A 157 -24.24 13.05 -26.00
N GLY A 158 -24.69 11.87 -26.43
CA GLY A 158 -26.09 11.61 -26.74
C GLY A 158 -27.04 11.85 -25.56
N LEU A 159 -26.64 11.41 -24.35
CA LEU A 159 -27.42 11.61 -23.13
C LEU A 159 -27.39 13.07 -22.63
N ALA A 160 -26.29 13.77 -22.86
CA ALA A 160 -26.14 15.18 -22.50
C ALA A 160 -26.85 16.12 -23.48
N GLY A 161 -27.05 15.68 -24.73
CA GLY A 161 -27.66 16.46 -25.82
C GLY A 161 -26.71 17.44 -26.52
N GLU A 162 -25.43 17.47 -26.13
CA GLU A 162 -24.39 18.32 -26.72
C GLU A 162 -22.98 17.80 -26.44
N GLU A 163 -22.03 18.29 -27.24
CA GLU A 163 -20.59 18.01 -26.99
C GLU A 163 -20.04 18.88 -25.86
N PHE A 164 -19.25 18.27 -24.98
CA PHE A 164 -18.53 18.96 -23.93
C PHE A 164 -17.25 18.18 -23.55
N ASN A 165 -16.34 18.82 -22.83
CA ASN A 165 -15.15 18.15 -22.33
C ASN A 165 -15.46 17.35 -21.05
N LEU A 166 -15.49 16.01 -21.16
CA LEU A 166 -15.80 15.09 -20.07
C LEU A 166 -14.84 15.21 -18.86
N ASN A 167 -13.63 15.71 -19.10
CA ASN A 167 -12.61 15.93 -18.07
C ASN A 167 -12.68 17.34 -17.45
N SER A 168 -13.56 18.20 -17.96
CA SER A 168 -13.81 19.54 -17.40
C SER A 168 -14.88 19.49 -16.33
N THR A 169 -14.47 19.56 -15.06
CA THR A 169 -15.41 19.62 -13.93
C THR A 169 -16.42 20.76 -14.03
N PRO A 170 -16.08 22.00 -14.49
CA PRO A 170 -17.05 23.05 -14.69
C PRO A 170 -18.11 22.70 -15.72
N GLN A 171 -17.73 22.21 -16.91
CA GLN A 171 -18.68 21.82 -17.95
C GLN A 171 -19.58 20.68 -17.52
N LEU A 172 -19.01 19.70 -16.83
CA LEU A 172 -19.79 18.59 -16.31
C LEU A 172 -20.83 19.02 -15.27
N ARG A 173 -20.51 20.01 -14.43
CA ARG A 173 -21.48 20.61 -13.49
C ARG A 173 -22.63 21.27 -14.22
N GLU A 174 -22.35 22.08 -15.25
CA GLU A 174 -23.35 22.73 -16.09
C GLU A 174 -24.31 21.69 -16.71
N ILE A 175 -23.76 20.63 -17.30
CA ILE A 175 -24.57 19.55 -17.89
C ILE A 175 -25.45 18.86 -16.84
N LEU A 176 -24.85 18.38 -15.74
CA LEU A 176 -25.57 17.57 -14.74
C LEU A 176 -26.62 18.38 -13.98
N PHE A 177 -26.26 19.56 -13.48
CA PHE A 177 -27.08 20.29 -12.52
C PHE A 177 -27.88 21.43 -13.11
N ASP A 178 -27.33 22.15 -14.10
CA ASP A 178 -28.02 23.30 -14.68
C ASP A 178 -28.90 22.90 -15.85
N ARG A 179 -28.45 21.98 -16.74
CA ARG A 179 -29.23 21.58 -17.93
C ARG A 179 -30.14 20.39 -17.69
N LEU A 180 -29.60 19.31 -17.13
CA LEU A 180 -30.38 18.10 -16.82
C LEU A 180 -31.15 18.20 -15.50
N GLY A 181 -30.89 19.24 -14.69
CA GLY A 181 -31.60 19.52 -13.45
C GLY A 181 -31.47 18.42 -12.38
N LEU A 182 -30.36 17.66 -12.40
CA LEU A 182 -30.17 16.60 -11.42
C LEU A 182 -30.02 17.18 -9.99
N PRO A 183 -30.40 16.44 -8.94
CA PRO A 183 -30.32 16.94 -7.58
C PRO A 183 -28.86 17.15 -7.14
N VAL A 184 -28.59 18.28 -6.46
CA VAL A 184 -27.27 18.60 -5.91
C VAL A 184 -27.14 17.92 -4.53
N LEU A 185 -26.50 16.75 -4.49
CA LEU A 185 -26.36 15.95 -3.28
C LEU A 185 -25.23 16.46 -2.36
N LYS A 186 -24.16 17.04 -2.95
CA LYS A 186 -23.00 17.54 -2.23
C LYS A 186 -22.44 18.80 -2.88
N LYS A 187 -22.03 19.78 -2.05
CA LYS A 187 -21.36 21.00 -2.51
C LYS A 187 -19.91 21.05 -2.06
N THR A 188 -19.05 21.61 -2.89
CA THR A 188 -17.67 21.96 -2.59
C THR A 188 -17.52 23.48 -2.53
N LYS A 189 -16.35 23.99 -2.17
CA LYS A 189 -16.05 25.44 -2.18
C LYS A 189 -16.26 26.09 -3.56
N THR A 190 -16.13 25.30 -4.63
CA THR A 190 -16.20 25.78 -6.03
C THR A 190 -17.50 25.42 -6.74
N GLY A 191 -18.51 24.86 -6.06
CA GLY A 191 -19.82 24.49 -6.63
C GLY A 191 -20.24 23.04 -6.33
N PRO A 192 -21.30 22.53 -7.01
CA PRO A 192 -21.75 21.14 -6.86
C PRO A 192 -20.63 20.14 -7.09
N SER A 193 -20.58 19.08 -6.29
CA SER A 193 -19.58 18.01 -6.46
C SER A 193 -19.94 17.07 -7.60
N THR A 194 -18.94 16.64 -8.36
CA THR A 194 -19.06 15.60 -9.39
C THR A 194 -18.12 14.43 -9.08
N ASP A 195 -17.78 14.24 -7.77
CA ASP A 195 -16.96 13.11 -7.36
C ASP A 195 -17.70 11.76 -7.57
N ALA A 196 -16.94 10.66 -7.49
CA ALA A 196 -17.47 9.33 -7.78
C ALA A 196 -18.68 9.00 -6.90
N SER A 197 -18.64 9.35 -5.61
CA SER A 197 -19.74 9.03 -4.68
C SER A 197 -21.05 9.74 -5.03
N VAL A 198 -20.96 10.98 -5.54
CA VAL A 198 -22.14 11.73 -6.01
C VAL A 198 -22.70 11.12 -7.30
N LEU A 199 -21.81 10.75 -8.24
CA LEU A 199 -22.25 10.10 -9.48
C LEU A 199 -22.86 8.72 -9.23
N GLU A 200 -22.32 7.94 -8.26
CA GLU A 200 -22.88 6.66 -7.83
C GLU A 200 -24.29 6.82 -7.29
N GLU A 201 -24.51 7.78 -6.37
CA GLU A 201 -25.81 8.05 -5.79
C GLU A 201 -26.83 8.53 -6.84
N LEU A 202 -26.41 9.40 -7.78
CA LEU A 202 -27.24 9.82 -8.91
C LEU A 202 -27.57 8.64 -9.85
N ALA A 203 -26.64 7.72 -10.08
CA ALA A 203 -26.87 6.54 -10.89
C ALA A 203 -27.87 5.58 -10.20
N GLU A 204 -27.79 5.40 -8.88
CA GLU A 204 -28.74 4.62 -8.06
C GLU A 204 -30.15 5.24 -8.09
N MET A 205 -30.28 6.56 -8.23
CA MET A 205 -31.55 7.25 -8.45
C MET A 205 -32.13 7.02 -9.85
N GLY A 206 -31.45 6.26 -10.73
CA GLY A 206 -31.90 5.89 -12.05
C GLY A 206 -31.48 6.84 -13.18
N HIS A 207 -30.56 7.80 -12.91
CA HIS A 207 -30.04 8.68 -13.95
C HIS A 207 -28.96 7.98 -14.80
N PRO A 208 -29.15 7.85 -16.13
CA PRO A 208 -28.22 7.08 -16.97
C PRO A 208 -26.87 7.76 -17.20
N LEU A 209 -26.83 9.10 -17.33
CA LEU A 209 -25.60 9.84 -17.61
C LEU A 209 -24.53 9.69 -16.52
N PRO A 210 -24.84 9.83 -15.19
CA PRO A 210 -23.87 9.58 -14.13
C PRO A 210 -23.24 8.21 -14.19
N LYS A 211 -24.01 7.15 -14.51
CA LYS A 211 -23.48 5.79 -14.65
C LYS A 211 -22.43 5.70 -15.78
N ARG A 212 -22.75 6.23 -16.96
CA ARG A 212 -21.81 6.26 -18.10
C ARG A 212 -20.56 7.08 -17.83
N LEU A 213 -20.70 8.17 -17.09
CA LEU A 213 -19.55 8.97 -16.64
C LEU A 213 -18.63 8.21 -15.69
N LEU A 214 -19.18 7.39 -14.80
CA LEU A 214 -18.38 6.51 -13.93
C LEU A 214 -17.63 5.47 -14.75
N ASP A 215 -18.32 4.77 -15.68
CA ASP A 215 -17.72 3.79 -16.58
C ASP A 215 -16.56 4.41 -17.39
N TYR A 216 -16.79 5.58 -18.00
CA TYR A 216 -15.79 6.33 -18.76
C TYR A 216 -14.58 6.71 -17.90
N ARG A 217 -14.79 7.30 -16.73
CA ARG A 217 -13.72 7.74 -15.84
C ARG A 217 -12.88 6.58 -15.34
N GLN A 218 -13.52 5.47 -15.00
CA GLN A 218 -12.81 4.26 -14.55
C GLN A 218 -11.93 3.70 -15.68
N LEU A 219 -12.49 3.57 -16.87
CA LEU A 219 -11.78 3.06 -18.04
C LEU A 219 -10.62 3.97 -18.44
N GLU A 220 -10.86 5.28 -18.54
CA GLU A 220 -9.86 6.29 -18.88
C GLU A 220 -8.73 6.33 -17.88
N LYS A 221 -9.04 6.29 -16.57
CA LYS A 221 -8.04 6.26 -15.52
C LYS A 221 -7.11 5.06 -15.64
N LEU A 222 -7.67 3.85 -15.81
CA LEU A 222 -6.86 2.61 -15.91
C LEU A 222 -6.04 2.61 -17.20
N ARG A 223 -6.62 3.05 -18.33
CA ARG A 223 -5.90 3.19 -19.58
C ARG A 223 -4.72 4.15 -19.44
N ASN A 224 -4.96 5.37 -18.96
CA ASN A 224 -3.92 6.40 -18.87
C ASN A 224 -2.85 6.06 -17.82
N THR A 225 -3.24 5.47 -16.69
CA THR A 225 -2.30 5.18 -15.60
C THR A 225 -1.43 3.96 -15.88
N TYR A 226 -1.97 2.95 -16.57
CA TYR A 226 -1.28 1.68 -16.76
C TYR A 226 -1.11 1.30 -18.22
N VAL A 227 -2.20 1.17 -18.98
CA VAL A 227 -2.16 0.52 -20.30
C VAL A 227 -1.33 1.32 -21.31
N ASP A 228 -1.49 2.64 -21.34
CA ASP A 228 -0.73 3.55 -22.20
C ASP A 228 0.64 3.93 -21.58
N ALA A 229 0.71 4.06 -20.26
CA ALA A 229 1.91 4.53 -19.59
C ALA A 229 3.01 3.45 -19.45
N LEU A 230 2.65 2.21 -19.05
CA LEU A 230 3.62 1.17 -18.75
C LEU A 230 4.56 0.83 -19.91
N PRO A 231 4.12 0.70 -21.18
CA PRO A 231 5.03 0.48 -22.31
C PRO A 231 6.11 1.54 -22.48
N ARG A 232 5.81 2.79 -22.13
CA ARG A 232 6.75 3.92 -22.24
C ARG A 232 7.78 3.95 -21.11
N LEU A 233 7.50 3.25 -20.01
CA LEU A 233 8.37 3.16 -18.83
C LEU A 233 9.35 1.98 -18.89
N VAL A 234 9.29 1.16 -19.93
CA VAL A 234 10.25 0.07 -20.13
C VAL A 234 11.65 0.65 -20.32
N ASN A 235 12.56 0.31 -19.41
CA ASN A 235 13.94 0.72 -19.50
C ASN A 235 14.63 0.02 -20.69
N PRO A 236 15.21 0.76 -21.65
CA PRO A 236 15.79 0.15 -22.87
C PRO A 236 17.02 -0.73 -22.60
N ARG A 237 17.68 -0.59 -21.43
CA ARG A 237 18.85 -1.41 -21.08
C ARG A 237 18.45 -2.75 -20.46
N SER A 238 17.47 -2.73 -19.55
CA SER A 238 17.01 -3.95 -18.85
C SER A 238 15.85 -4.65 -19.56
N GLY A 239 15.08 -3.94 -20.40
CA GLY A 239 13.82 -4.42 -20.96
C GLY A 239 12.70 -4.58 -19.93
N ARG A 240 12.83 -3.95 -18.74
CA ARG A 240 11.94 -4.12 -17.59
C ARG A 240 11.43 -2.76 -17.08
N ILE A 241 10.38 -2.78 -16.33
CA ILE A 241 9.86 -1.62 -15.58
C ILE A 241 10.45 -1.66 -14.18
N HIS A 242 10.91 -0.53 -13.69
CA HIS A 242 11.49 -0.37 -12.37
C HIS A 242 10.62 0.61 -11.57
N THR A 243 9.85 0.08 -10.62
CA THR A 243 9.10 0.89 -9.65
C THR A 243 10.00 1.31 -8.50
N SER A 244 9.65 2.37 -7.79
CA SER A 244 10.29 2.74 -6.53
C SER A 244 9.46 2.26 -5.35
N PHE A 245 10.06 1.58 -4.38
CA PHE A 245 9.43 1.19 -3.12
C PHE A 245 9.81 2.19 -2.02
N ASN A 246 8.81 2.96 -1.56
CA ASN A 246 9.04 3.98 -0.55
C ASN A 246 8.78 3.42 0.85
N GLN A 247 9.80 3.50 1.70
CA GLN A 247 9.78 2.96 3.07
C GLN A 247 9.25 3.97 4.09
N THR A 248 9.22 5.27 3.75
CA THR A 248 9.00 6.39 4.68
C THR A 248 7.75 7.22 4.39
N VAL A 249 6.76 6.67 3.67
CA VAL A 249 5.56 7.41 3.25
C VAL A 249 4.34 7.03 4.08
N ALA A 250 4.08 5.75 4.27
CA ALA A 250 2.91 5.30 5.00
C ALA A 250 3.17 5.25 6.51
N ALA A 251 2.42 6.01 7.31
CA ALA A 251 2.60 6.07 8.76
C ALA A 251 2.34 4.72 9.49
N THR A 252 1.84 3.71 8.80
CA THR A 252 1.60 2.36 9.33
C THR A 252 2.79 1.41 9.18
N GLY A 253 3.91 1.82 8.59
CA GLY A 253 5.01 0.92 8.25
C GLY A 253 4.89 0.23 6.89
N ARG A 254 3.74 0.31 6.22
CA ARG A 254 3.56 -0.27 4.88
C ARG A 254 4.47 0.40 3.86
N LEU A 255 4.98 -0.38 2.91
CA LEU A 255 5.64 0.16 1.73
C LEU A 255 4.60 0.80 0.80
N SER A 256 5.00 1.84 0.10
CA SER A 256 4.25 2.35 -1.05
C SER A 256 5.08 2.22 -2.32
N SER A 257 4.42 2.15 -3.46
CA SER A 257 5.06 2.05 -4.78
C SER A 257 4.78 3.31 -5.59
N SER A 258 5.78 3.82 -6.29
CA SER A 258 5.66 4.99 -7.17
C SER A 258 6.51 4.82 -8.42
N ASP A 259 6.17 5.57 -9.46
CA ASP A 259 6.92 5.75 -10.70
C ASP A 259 7.31 4.44 -11.44
N PRO A 260 6.34 3.54 -11.73
CA PRO A 260 4.88 3.60 -11.57
C PRO A 260 4.38 2.97 -10.28
N ASN A 261 3.19 3.35 -9.79
CA ASN A 261 2.55 2.68 -8.66
C ASN A 261 1.93 1.35 -9.12
N LEU A 262 2.61 0.23 -8.87
CA LEU A 262 2.14 -1.11 -9.23
C LEU A 262 1.22 -1.74 -8.17
N GLN A 263 1.21 -1.19 -6.94
CA GLN A 263 0.35 -1.70 -5.84
C GLN A 263 -1.13 -1.34 -6.02
N ASN A 264 -1.44 -0.34 -6.87
CA ASN A 264 -2.80 0.13 -7.10
C ASN A 264 -3.48 -0.47 -8.34
N ILE A 265 -2.87 -1.45 -9.02
CA ILE A 265 -3.51 -2.18 -10.12
C ILE A 265 -4.66 -3.01 -9.54
N PRO A 266 -5.93 -2.77 -9.98
CA PRO A 266 -7.09 -3.44 -9.39
C PRO A 266 -7.03 -4.96 -9.55
N ILE A 267 -7.45 -5.69 -8.50
CA ILE A 267 -7.51 -7.16 -8.52
C ILE A 267 -8.94 -7.63 -8.84
N ARG A 268 -9.94 -6.87 -8.39
CA ARG A 268 -11.35 -7.32 -8.42
C ARG A 268 -12.04 -7.08 -9.76
N THR A 269 -11.59 -6.09 -10.53
CA THR A 269 -12.19 -5.77 -11.83
C THR A 269 -11.58 -6.65 -12.93
N GLU A 270 -12.37 -6.96 -13.95
CA GLU A 270 -11.90 -7.73 -15.10
C GLU A 270 -10.74 -7.04 -15.82
N LEU A 271 -10.85 -5.73 -16.05
CA LEU A 271 -9.80 -4.92 -16.66
C LEU A 271 -8.50 -4.93 -15.83
N GLY A 272 -8.60 -4.84 -14.49
CA GLY A 272 -7.42 -4.92 -13.63
C GLY A 272 -6.74 -6.29 -13.71
N ARG A 273 -7.53 -7.37 -13.77
CA ARG A 273 -7.02 -8.73 -13.99
C ARG A 273 -6.35 -8.86 -15.35
N GLU A 274 -6.93 -8.26 -16.38
CA GLU A 274 -6.34 -8.26 -17.72
C GLU A 274 -5.01 -7.48 -17.75
N ILE A 275 -4.92 -6.32 -17.10
CA ILE A 275 -3.64 -5.58 -16.95
C ILE A 275 -2.56 -6.49 -16.32
N ARG A 276 -2.91 -7.29 -15.29
CA ARG A 276 -1.97 -8.22 -14.66
C ARG A 276 -1.52 -9.37 -15.59
N ARG A 277 -2.29 -9.73 -16.62
CA ARG A 277 -1.85 -10.68 -17.67
C ARG A 277 -0.70 -10.16 -18.51
N GLY A 278 -0.61 -8.84 -18.66
CA GLY A 278 0.47 -8.20 -19.39
C GLY A 278 1.82 -8.18 -18.66
N PHE A 279 1.88 -8.52 -17.37
CA PHE A 279 3.13 -8.74 -16.64
C PHE A 279 3.54 -10.19 -16.78
N VAL A 280 4.69 -10.43 -17.41
CA VAL A 280 5.14 -11.77 -17.83
C VAL A 280 6.53 -12.09 -17.32
N ALA A 281 6.76 -13.35 -16.97
CA ALA A 281 8.07 -13.81 -16.55
C ALA A 281 9.06 -13.83 -17.73
N GLU A 282 10.35 -13.81 -17.44
CA GLU A 282 11.40 -14.02 -18.42
C GLU A 282 11.34 -15.46 -18.99
N LYS A 283 11.76 -15.64 -20.23
CA LYS A 283 11.76 -16.96 -20.87
C LYS A 283 12.56 -17.98 -20.06
N GLY A 284 11.97 -19.11 -19.73
CA GLY A 284 12.55 -20.17 -18.87
C GLY A 284 12.37 -19.90 -17.37
N CYS A 285 11.60 -18.87 -17.03
CA CYS A 285 11.18 -18.57 -15.66
C CYS A 285 9.65 -18.57 -15.54
N LEU A 286 9.18 -18.73 -14.33
CA LEU A 286 7.78 -18.54 -13.94
C LEU A 286 7.69 -17.50 -12.84
N PHE A 287 6.54 -16.84 -12.73
CA PHE A 287 6.21 -16.11 -11.53
C PHE A 287 5.74 -17.07 -10.44
N PHE A 288 6.20 -16.81 -9.24
CA PHE A 288 5.73 -17.42 -8.01
C PHE A 288 5.13 -16.32 -7.14
N GLY A 289 3.82 -16.37 -6.93
CA GLY A 289 3.09 -15.48 -6.03
C GLY A 289 2.85 -16.15 -4.69
N ALA A 290 3.06 -15.43 -3.60
CA ALA A 290 2.77 -15.87 -2.24
C ALA A 290 2.03 -14.75 -1.48
N ASP A 291 0.84 -15.04 -0.97
CA ASP A 291 -0.07 -14.07 -0.35
C ASP A 291 -0.49 -14.56 1.05
N TYR A 292 -0.34 -13.72 2.07
CA TYR A 292 -0.79 -14.09 3.40
C TYR A 292 -2.31 -14.24 3.47
N SER A 293 -2.77 -15.39 3.93
CA SER A 293 -4.19 -15.66 4.12
C SER A 293 -4.71 -14.99 5.39
N GLN A 294 -5.58 -13.99 5.24
CA GLN A 294 -6.28 -13.31 6.33
C GLN A 294 -5.35 -12.76 7.43
N ILE A 295 -4.21 -12.21 7.05
CA ILE A 295 -3.15 -11.82 7.98
C ILE A 295 -3.63 -10.87 9.09
N GLU A 296 -4.42 -9.85 8.75
CA GLU A 296 -4.89 -8.87 9.74
C GLU A 296 -5.85 -9.50 10.76
N LEU A 297 -6.64 -10.50 10.37
CA LEU A 297 -7.51 -11.21 11.32
C LEU A 297 -6.71 -12.17 12.21
N ARG A 298 -5.64 -12.76 11.72
CA ARG A 298 -4.73 -13.59 12.53
C ARG A 298 -3.96 -12.75 13.53
N ILE A 299 -3.51 -11.57 13.14
CA ILE A 299 -2.88 -10.59 14.04
C ILE A 299 -3.89 -10.10 15.08
N LEU A 300 -5.13 -9.82 14.68
CA LEU A 300 -6.20 -9.46 15.63
C LEU A 300 -6.48 -10.60 16.64
N ALA A 301 -6.50 -11.86 16.19
CA ALA A 301 -6.64 -13.01 17.08
C ALA A 301 -5.50 -13.09 18.10
N HIS A 302 -4.27 -12.83 17.65
CA HIS A 302 -3.09 -12.79 18.53
C HIS A 302 -3.19 -11.68 19.58
N PHE A 303 -3.45 -10.45 19.17
CA PHE A 303 -3.52 -9.30 20.07
C PHE A 303 -4.70 -9.38 21.05
N SER A 304 -5.87 -9.80 20.58
CA SER A 304 -7.08 -9.87 21.40
C SER A 304 -7.06 -11.06 22.38
N GLY A 305 -6.33 -12.14 22.04
CA GLY A 305 -6.38 -13.38 22.77
C GLY A 305 -7.77 -14.01 22.84
N ASP A 306 -8.73 -13.56 22.00
CA ASP A 306 -10.09 -14.07 22.00
C ASP A 306 -10.12 -15.56 21.72
N GLU A 307 -10.58 -16.35 22.66
CA GLU A 307 -10.51 -17.82 22.61
C GLU A 307 -11.22 -18.40 21.38
N ALA A 308 -12.36 -17.81 21.00
CA ALA A 308 -13.13 -18.29 19.86
C ALA A 308 -12.43 -17.97 18.53
N PHE A 309 -11.80 -16.79 18.45
CA PHE A 309 -11.03 -16.36 17.29
C PHE A 309 -9.74 -17.19 17.14
N VAL A 310 -8.98 -17.33 18.23
CA VAL A 310 -7.75 -18.15 18.28
C VAL A 310 -8.03 -19.60 17.93
N ARG A 311 -9.09 -20.20 18.52
CA ARG A 311 -9.49 -21.56 18.23
C ARG A 311 -9.85 -21.78 16.75
N ALA A 312 -10.59 -20.83 16.16
CA ALA A 312 -10.97 -20.93 14.76
C ALA A 312 -9.74 -21.06 13.84
N PHE A 313 -8.72 -20.23 14.05
CA PHE A 313 -7.49 -20.32 13.24
C PHE A 313 -6.66 -21.56 13.53
N ARG A 314 -6.60 -22.03 14.77
CA ARG A 314 -5.87 -23.26 15.14
C ARG A 314 -6.50 -24.53 14.60
N GLU A 315 -7.83 -24.57 14.55
CA GLU A 315 -8.59 -25.71 14.05
C GLU A 315 -8.88 -25.62 12.55
N GLY A 316 -8.42 -24.57 11.85
CA GLY A 316 -8.65 -24.38 10.42
C GLY A 316 -10.11 -24.05 10.06
N ILE A 317 -10.89 -23.56 11.02
CA ILE A 317 -12.27 -23.15 10.80
C ILE A 317 -12.28 -21.81 10.02
N ASP A 318 -13.14 -21.73 9.02
CA ASP A 318 -13.35 -20.47 8.28
C ASP A 318 -13.98 -19.41 9.19
N VAL A 319 -13.16 -18.43 9.58
CA VAL A 319 -13.56 -17.34 10.50
C VAL A 319 -14.78 -16.57 9.98
N HIS A 320 -14.90 -16.38 8.66
CA HIS A 320 -16.07 -15.71 8.09
C HIS A 320 -17.33 -16.56 8.18
N ARG A 321 -17.22 -17.90 8.05
CA ARG A 321 -18.34 -18.80 8.30
C ARG A 321 -18.73 -18.82 9.77
N GLN A 322 -17.74 -18.84 10.68
CA GLN A 322 -18.01 -18.78 12.11
C GLN A 322 -18.73 -17.47 12.50
N THR A 323 -18.24 -16.35 11.99
CA THR A 323 -18.91 -15.05 12.19
C THR A 323 -20.33 -15.04 11.64
N ALA A 324 -20.54 -15.61 10.44
CA ALA A 324 -21.87 -15.73 9.83
C ALA A 324 -22.83 -16.56 10.71
N SER A 325 -22.38 -17.72 11.19
CA SER A 325 -23.15 -18.57 12.08
C SER A 325 -23.66 -17.79 13.32
N VAL A 326 -22.79 -16.99 13.91
CA VAL A 326 -23.12 -16.16 15.09
C VAL A 326 -24.13 -15.05 14.75
N ILE A 327 -23.84 -14.28 13.70
CA ILE A 327 -24.62 -13.09 13.34
C ILE A 327 -26.02 -13.46 12.83
N PHE A 328 -26.12 -14.54 12.05
CA PHE A 328 -27.41 -14.99 11.50
C PHE A 328 -28.13 -16.03 12.38
N GLY A 329 -27.50 -16.49 13.47
CA GLY A 329 -28.07 -17.46 14.40
C GLY A 329 -28.32 -18.84 13.78
N VAL A 330 -27.49 -19.27 12.81
CA VAL A 330 -27.61 -20.54 12.12
C VAL A 330 -26.42 -21.46 12.44
N PRO A 331 -26.60 -22.82 12.38
CA PRO A 331 -25.48 -23.74 12.47
C PRO A 331 -24.41 -23.48 11.40
N LEU A 332 -23.16 -23.87 11.68
CA LEU A 332 -22.03 -23.60 10.78
C LEU A 332 -22.22 -24.26 9.39
N GLU A 333 -22.81 -25.42 9.34
CA GLU A 333 -23.15 -26.18 8.13
C GLU A 333 -24.19 -25.48 7.25
N ASP A 334 -25.10 -24.71 7.85
CA ASP A 334 -26.21 -24.02 7.15
C ASP A 334 -25.79 -22.61 6.66
N VAL A 335 -24.56 -22.18 6.93
CA VAL A 335 -24.05 -20.88 6.46
C VAL A 335 -23.91 -20.87 4.94
N THR A 336 -24.72 -20.05 4.27
CA THR A 336 -24.69 -19.87 2.82
C THR A 336 -23.47 -19.05 2.38
N HIS A 337 -23.16 -19.09 1.08
CA HIS A 337 -22.08 -18.25 0.52
C HIS A 337 -22.36 -16.76 0.70
N GLU A 338 -23.63 -16.33 0.59
CA GLU A 338 -24.04 -14.94 0.81
C GLU A 338 -23.83 -14.52 2.26
N MET A 339 -24.27 -15.32 3.24
CA MET A 339 -24.06 -15.05 4.67
C MET A 339 -22.57 -14.93 4.98
N ARG A 340 -21.75 -15.84 4.44
CA ARG A 340 -20.30 -15.78 4.57
C ARG A 340 -19.72 -14.50 3.98
N GLY A 341 -20.21 -14.06 2.81
CA GLY A 341 -19.80 -12.81 2.17
C GLY A 341 -20.13 -11.58 3.02
N ARG A 342 -21.35 -11.52 3.58
CA ARG A 342 -21.78 -10.45 4.50
C ARG A 342 -20.94 -10.45 5.78
N ALA A 343 -20.68 -11.61 6.37
CA ALA A 343 -19.83 -11.75 7.55
C ALA A 343 -18.38 -11.35 7.29
N LYS A 344 -17.84 -11.63 6.10
CA LYS A 344 -16.53 -11.12 5.68
C LYS A 344 -16.50 -9.59 5.72
N THR A 345 -17.54 -8.94 5.21
CA THR A 345 -17.66 -7.47 5.27
C THR A 345 -17.73 -6.98 6.72
N ILE A 346 -18.47 -7.65 7.59
CA ILE A 346 -18.59 -7.28 9.00
C ILE A 346 -17.26 -7.45 9.75
N ASN A 347 -16.54 -8.55 9.53
CA ASN A 347 -15.22 -8.78 10.12
C ASN A 347 -14.25 -7.63 9.81
N PHE A 348 -14.19 -7.21 8.55
CA PHE A 348 -13.32 -6.09 8.17
C PHE A 348 -13.87 -4.73 8.62
N ALA A 349 -15.18 -4.51 8.60
CA ALA A 349 -15.78 -3.28 9.09
C ALA A 349 -15.49 -3.08 10.58
N THR A 350 -15.64 -4.12 11.40
CA THR A 350 -15.32 -4.11 12.84
C THR A 350 -13.82 -3.92 13.09
N LEU A 351 -12.97 -4.62 12.33
CA LEU A 351 -11.53 -4.47 12.37
C LEU A 351 -11.11 -3.01 12.16
N TYR A 352 -11.73 -2.33 11.17
CA TYR A 352 -11.40 -0.95 10.81
C TYR A 352 -12.18 0.11 11.59
N GLY A 353 -12.93 -0.28 12.62
CA GLY A 353 -13.70 0.64 13.44
C GLY A 353 -14.80 1.39 12.68
N GLN A 354 -15.39 0.75 11.64
CA GLN A 354 -16.52 1.32 10.93
C GLN A 354 -17.77 1.28 11.80
N GLY A 355 -18.51 2.40 11.82
CA GLY A 355 -19.79 2.47 12.53
C GLY A 355 -20.97 1.90 11.73
N ASP A 356 -22.10 1.80 12.40
CA ASP A 356 -23.38 1.27 11.89
C ASP A 356 -23.84 1.91 10.58
N PHE A 357 -23.66 3.23 10.42
CA PHE A 357 -24.02 3.95 9.19
C PHE A 357 -23.23 3.47 7.96
N SER A 358 -21.91 3.31 8.11
CA SER A 358 -21.06 2.88 7.00
C SER A 358 -21.33 1.42 6.63
N LEU A 359 -21.49 0.56 7.63
CA LEU A 359 -21.78 -0.85 7.45
C LEU A 359 -23.16 -1.07 6.79
N ALA A 360 -24.20 -0.32 7.24
CA ALA A 360 -25.53 -0.37 6.67
C ALA A 360 -25.53 -0.08 5.17
N ARG A 361 -24.83 1.00 4.76
CA ARG A 361 -24.70 1.36 3.34
C ARG A 361 -23.95 0.31 2.54
N GLN A 362 -22.90 -0.29 3.10
CA GLN A 362 -22.08 -1.29 2.41
C GLN A 362 -22.83 -2.62 2.21
N LEU A 363 -23.69 -3.00 3.14
CA LEU A 363 -24.49 -4.22 3.09
C LEU A 363 -25.87 -4.04 2.46
N GLY A 364 -26.32 -2.79 2.22
CA GLY A 364 -27.67 -2.49 1.75
C GLY A 364 -28.77 -2.86 2.76
N ILE A 365 -28.50 -2.68 4.06
CA ILE A 365 -29.41 -2.99 5.18
C ILE A 365 -29.77 -1.74 5.97
N SER A 366 -30.73 -1.86 6.89
CA SER A 366 -31.05 -0.77 7.82
C SER A 366 -29.89 -0.49 8.79
N ARG A 367 -29.85 0.74 9.33
CA ARG A 367 -28.87 1.12 10.34
C ARG A 367 -29.04 0.34 11.65
N GLU A 368 -30.27 -0.04 11.96
CA GLU A 368 -30.62 -0.85 13.13
C GLU A 368 -30.04 -2.25 13.00
N GLU A 369 -30.29 -2.93 11.88
CA GLU A 369 -29.69 -4.25 11.59
C GLU A 369 -28.15 -4.21 11.61
N ALA A 370 -27.54 -3.16 11.06
CA ALA A 370 -26.08 -3.01 11.10
C ALA A 370 -25.56 -2.88 12.54
N ARG A 371 -26.28 -2.17 13.41
CA ARG A 371 -25.95 -2.04 14.82
C ARG A 371 -26.08 -3.39 15.54
N ASP A 372 -27.13 -4.14 15.28
CA ASP A 372 -27.36 -5.45 15.87
C ASP A 372 -26.27 -6.44 15.45
N PHE A 373 -25.83 -6.40 14.19
CA PHE A 373 -24.71 -7.22 13.72
C PHE A 373 -23.39 -6.87 14.41
N ILE A 374 -23.09 -5.58 14.58
CA ILE A 374 -21.89 -5.14 15.31
C ILE A 374 -21.95 -5.57 16.77
N GLN A 375 -23.12 -5.49 17.40
CA GLN A 375 -23.31 -5.89 18.78
C GLN A 375 -23.13 -7.40 18.94
N ALA A 376 -23.80 -8.21 18.12
CA ALA A 376 -23.66 -9.67 18.13
C ALA A 376 -22.22 -10.13 17.89
N TYR A 377 -21.51 -9.43 16.99
CA TYR A 377 -20.08 -9.68 16.76
C TYR A 377 -19.26 -9.49 18.03
N PHE A 378 -19.41 -8.35 18.72
CA PHE A 378 -18.64 -8.06 19.91
C PHE A 378 -19.09 -8.85 21.16
N ASP A 379 -20.35 -9.25 21.23
CA ASP A 379 -20.83 -10.15 22.28
C ASP A 379 -20.16 -11.53 22.16
N ARG A 380 -19.94 -11.97 20.93
CA ARG A 380 -19.27 -13.25 20.65
C ARG A 380 -17.75 -13.16 20.78
N PHE A 381 -17.17 -12.09 20.28
CA PHE A 381 -15.73 -11.85 20.26
C PHE A 381 -15.36 -10.71 21.24
N SER A 382 -15.67 -10.92 22.51
CA SER A 382 -15.49 -9.90 23.55
C SER A 382 -14.04 -9.51 23.77
N GLY A 383 -13.10 -10.43 23.56
CA GLY A 383 -11.66 -10.15 23.60
C GLY A 383 -11.23 -9.14 22.52
N VAL A 384 -11.83 -9.20 21.34
CA VAL A 384 -11.60 -8.22 20.27
C VAL A 384 -12.05 -6.83 20.71
N ARG A 385 -13.25 -6.70 21.31
CA ARG A 385 -13.74 -5.42 21.83
C ARG A 385 -12.78 -4.84 22.87
N THR A 386 -12.38 -5.68 23.83
CA THR A 386 -11.47 -5.28 24.91
C THR A 386 -10.15 -4.76 24.35
N PHE A 387 -9.56 -5.46 23.39
CA PHE A 387 -8.33 -5.04 22.73
C PHE A 387 -8.49 -3.67 22.03
N LEU A 388 -9.54 -3.49 21.23
CA LEU A 388 -9.77 -2.24 20.51
C LEU A 388 -9.97 -1.04 21.46
N ASP A 389 -10.70 -1.23 22.56
CA ASP A 389 -10.91 -0.20 23.58
C ASP A 389 -9.61 0.11 24.34
N GLN A 390 -8.78 -0.90 24.61
CA GLN A 390 -7.44 -0.72 25.20
C GLN A 390 -6.52 0.12 24.31
N GLN A 391 -6.52 -0.11 22.98
CA GLN A 391 -5.70 0.69 22.06
C GLN A 391 -6.09 2.16 22.08
N VAL A 392 -7.39 2.46 22.16
CA VAL A 392 -7.88 3.84 22.32
C VAL A 392 -7.42 4.43 23.67
N GLY A 393 -7.43 3.64 24.74
CA GLY A 393 -6.90 4.04 26.05
C GLY A 393 -5.43 4.38 25.98
N LEU A 394 -4.60 3.48 25.42
CA LEU A 394 -3.15 3.69 25.26
C LEU A 394 -2.85 4.95 24.44
N ALA A 395 -3.57 5.17 23.33
CA ALA A 395 -3.40 6.39 22.54
C ALA A 395 -3.73 7.67 23.32
N ARG A 396 -4.70 7.63 24.23
CA ARG A 396 -5.03 8.78 25.09
C ARG A 396 -3.96 9.05 26.14
N ASP A 397 -3.42 8.00 26.73
CA ASP A 397 -2.45 8.08 27.83
C ASP A 397 -1.04 8.39 27.30
N LEU A 398 -0.55 7.60 26.34
CA LEU A 398 0.81 7.69 25.79
C LEU A 398 0.93 8.65 24.61
N GLY A 399 -0.15 8.91 23.89
CA GLY A 399 -0.15 9.70 22.65
C GLY A 399 0.20 8.90 21.39
N TYR A 400 0.48 7.61 21.51
CA TYR A 400 0.80 6.70 20.41
C TYR A 400 0.28 5.28 20.66
N VAL A 401 0.30 4.47 19.63
CA VAL A 401 0.10 3.01 19.66
C VAL A 401 1.27 2.30 18.99
N GLU A 402 1.46 1.01 19.29
CA GLU A 402 2.62 0.23 18.84
C GLU A 402 2.23 -1.06 18.11
N THR A 403 3.11 -1.51 17.22
CA THR A 403 3.06 -2.86 16.64
C THR A 403 3.77 -3.87 17.54
N LEU A 404 3.71 -5.17 17.19
CA LEU A 404 4.48 -6.22 17.89
C LEU A 404 6.00 -6.00 17.83
N SER A 405 6.48 -5.31 16.78
CA SER A 405 7.89 -4.97 16.61
C SER A 405 8.29 -3.64 17.28
N GLY A 406 7.40 -3.02 18.06
CA GLY A 406 7.64 -1.75 18.74
C GLY A 406 7.55 -0.51 17.83
N ARG A 407 7.09 -0.64 16.59
CA ARG A 407 6.85 0.52 15.71
C ARG A 407 5.77 1.40 16.29
N ARG A 408 6.07 2.69 16.47
CA ARG A 408 5.14 3.68 17.03
C ARG A 408 4.42 4.46 15.95
N ARG A 409 3.15 4.75 16.21
CA ARG A 409 2.39 5.76 15.49
C ARG A 409 1.75 6.72 16.47
N TYR A 410 2.12 7.99 16.39
CA TYR A 410 1.52 9.04 17.18
C TYR A 410 0.11 9.37 16.69
N VAL A 411 -0.81 9.61 17.64
CA VAL A 411 -2.23 9.85 17.35
C VAL A 411 -2.67 11.16 18.03
N PRO A 412 -2.20 12.32 17.56
CA PRO A 412 -2.57 13.61 18.14
C PRO A 412 -4.08 13.90 18.04
N GLU A 413 -4.76 13.34 17.05
CA GLU A 413 -6.19 13.49 16.81
C GLU A 413 -7.04 12.95 17.96
N ILE A 414 -6.53 12.02 18.77
CA ILE A 414 -7.26 11.41 19.89
C ILE A 414 -7.69 12.42 20.95
N LYS A 415 -6.96 13.53 21.08
CA LYS A 415 -7.20 14.63 22.03
C LYS A 415 -8.01 15.79 21.41
N ALA A 416 -8.45 15.67 20.15
CA ALA A 416 -9.17 16.72 19.47
C ALA A 416 -10.56 16.97 20.10
N THR A 417 -10.94 18.25 20.21
CA THR A 417 -12.28 18.66 20.67
C THR A 417 -13.36 18.35 19.62
N ASN A 418 -12.99 18.45 18.33
CA ASN A 418 -13.88 18.09 17.23
C ASN A 418 -14.14 16.58 17.24
N TRP A 419 -15.41 16.20 17.32
CA TRP A 419 -15.83 14.81 17.40
C TRP A 419 -15.37 13.97 16.19
N ASN A 420 -15.50 14.49 14.98
CA ASN A 420 -15.08 13.75 13.76
C ASN A 420 -13.57 13.48 13.73
N VAL A 421 -12.76 14.46 14.15
CA VAL A 421 -11.30 14.33 14.23
C VAL A 421 -10.93 13.31 15.30
N ARG A 422 -11.59 13.37 16.46
CA ARG A 422 -11.35 12.41 17.55
C ARG A 422 -11.74 10.98 17.14
N GLN A 423 -12.89 10.78 16.49
CA GLN A 423 -13.30 9.49 15.95
C GLN A 423 -12.34 8.96 14.90
N PHE A 424 -11.75 9.83 14.10
CA PHE A 424 -10.66 9.44 13.21
C PHE A 424 -9.44 8.95 13.98
N GLY A 425 -9.05 9.67 15.05
CA GLY A 425 -7.96 9.25 15.95
C GLY A 425 -8.22 7.89 16.61
N GLU A 426 -9.44 7.63 17.06
CA GLU A 426 -9.82 6.33 17.65
C GLU A 426 -9.66 5.19 16.64
N ARG A 427 -10.10 5.37 15.40
CA ARG A 427 -9.88 4.37 14.33
C ARG A 427 -8.40 4.19 14.01
N VAL A 428 -7.61 5.26 13.98
CA VAL A 428 -6.16 5.18 13.81
C VAL A 428 -5.53 4.34 14.91
N ALA A 429 -5.91 4.57 16.17
CA ALA A 429 -5.40 3.81 17.30
C ALA A 429 -5.74 2.31 17.23
N GLN A 430 -6.96 1.98 16.84
CA GLN A 430 -7.42 0.60 16.71
C GLN A 430 -6.73 -0.16 15.55
N ASN A 431 -6.53 0.50 14.41
CA ASN A 431 -6.06 -0.14 13.18
C ASN A 431 -4.54 -0.27 13.11
N THR A 432 -3.80 0.70 13.65
CA THR A 432 -2.35 0.78 13.46
C THR A 432 -1.60 -0.43 14.02
N PRO A 433 -1.87 -0.96 15.21
CA PRO A 433 -1.18 -2.14 15.71
C PRO A 433 -1.31 -3.34 14.77
N ILE A 434 -2.49 -3.52 14.18
CA ILE A 434 -2.79 -4.65 13.29
C ILE A 434 -2.13 -4.46 11.91
N GLN A 435 -2.40 -3.33 11.26
CA GLN A 435 -1.85 -3.04 9.93
C GLN A 435 -0.33 -2.89 9.95
N GLY A 436 0.20 -2.26 11.02
CA GLY A 436 1.63 -2.07 11.18
C GLY A 436 2.35 -3.40 11.46
N THR A 437 1.78 -4.28 12.29
CA THR A 437 2.34 -5.62 12.52
C THR A 437 2.33 -6.46 11.23
N ALA A 438 1.27 -6.37 10.40
CA ALA A 438 1.26 -7.01 9.09
C ALA A 438 2.37 -6.48 8.17
N ALA A 439 2.62 -5.16 8.19
CA ALA A 439 3.71 -4.54 7.44
C ALA A 439 5.09 -4.97 7.95
N ASP A 440 5.28 -5.05 9.26
CA ASP A 440 6.55 -5.51 9.86
C ASP A 440 6.80 -6.98 9.52
N LEU A 441 5.78 -7.81 9.60
CA LEU A 441 5.83 -9.24 9.32
C LEU A 441 6.27 -9.53 7.88
N ILE A 442 5.69 -8.87 6.89
CA ILE A 442 6.09 -9.06 5.48
C ILE A 442 7.51 -8.54 5.22
N LYS A 443 7.95 -7.47 5.90
CA LYS A 443 9.32 -6.97 5.81
C LYS A 443 10.33 -7.99 6.36
N VAL A 444 10.03 -8.64 7.49
CA VAL A 444 10.86 -9.73 8.03
C VAL A 444 10.99 -10.86 7.01
N ALA A 445 9.86 -11.30 6.44
CA ALA A 445 9.87 -12.33 5.40
C ALA A 445 10.72 -11.92 4.19
N MET A 446 10.58 -10.68 3.69
CA MET A 446 11.36 -10.17 2.55
C MET A 446 12.86 -10.21 2.82
N ILE A 447 13.31 -9.80 4.01
CA ILE A 447 14.73 -9.81 4.40
C ILE A 447 15.28 -11.24 4.41
N ARG A 448 14.55 -12.17 5.03
CA ARG A 448 14.96 -13.59 5.12
C ARG A 448 14.99 -14.26 3.75
N ILE A 449 13.92 -14.08 2.96
CA ILE A 449 13.81 -14.61 1.60
C ILE A 449 14.96 -14.07 0.73
N GLN A 450 15.21 -12.76 0.72
CA GLN A 450 16.29 -12.19 -0.09
C GLN A 450 17.66 -12.73 0.32
N GLY A 451 17.91 -12.89 1.62
CA GLY A 451 19.14 -13.51 2.10
C GLY A 451 19.33 -14.94 1.60
N LEU A 452 18.27 -15.75 1.60
CA LEU A 452 18.30 -17.13 1.08
C LEU A 452 18.41 -17.16 -0.45
N LEU A 453 17.75 -16.27 -1.17
CA LEU A 453 17.91 -16.15 -2.62
C LEU A 453 19.36 -15.84 -3.01
N ASP A 454 19.99 -14.86 -2.34
CA ASP A 454 21.38 -14.47 -2.64
C ASP A 454 22.39 -15.63 -2.44
N HIS A 455 22.15 -16.52 -1.47
CA HIS A 455 23.06 -17.60 -1.13
C HIS A 455 22.75 -18.94 -1.80
N ARG A 456 21.45 -19.28 -1.97
CA ARG A 456 21.02 -20.61 -2.42
C ARG A 456 20.41 -20.63 -3.81
N PHE A 457 19.77 -19.51 -4.22
CA PHE A 457 19.01 -19.42 -5.46
C PHE A 457 19.30 -18.11 -6.22
N PRO A 458 20.56 -17.84 -6.60
CA PRO A 458 20.97 -16.54 -7.15
C PRO A 458 20.35 -16.20 -8.52
N ARG A 459 19.70 -17.17 -9.18
CA ARG A 459 18.95 -16.95 -10.43
C ARG A 459 17.52 -16.49 -10.18
N SER A 460 16.97 -16.76 -9.00
CA SER A 460 15.63 -16.36 -8.59
C SER A 460 15.63 -14.93 -8.05
N ARG A 461 14.56 -14.18 -8.29
CA ARG A 461 14.48 -12.74 -7.99
C ARG A 461 13.20 -12.40 -7.25
N LEU A 462 13.29 -11.69 -6.14
CA LEU A 462 12.14 -11.00 -5.55
C LEU A 462 11.87 -9.73 -6.36
N LEU A 463 10.63 -9.56 -6.84
CA LEU A 463 10.28 -8.48 -7.76
C LEU A 463 9.37 -7.44 -7.15
N LEU A 464 8.23 -7.86 -6.60
CA LEU A 464 7.21 -6.96 -6.06
C LEU A 464 6.74 -7.40 -4.69
N GLN A 465 6.37 -6.40 -3.91
CA GLN A 465 5.53 -6.54 -2.72
C GLN A 465 4.26 -5.72 -2.96
N VAL A 466 3.08 -6.33 -2.86
CA VAL A 466 1.78 -5.70 -3.11
C VAL A 466 0.81 -6.09 -2.01
N HIS A 467 0.48 -5.17 -1.10
CA HIS A 467 -0.32 -5.45 0.09
C HIS A 467 0.32 -6.54 0.96
N ASP A 468 -0.27 -7.73 0.98
CA ASP A 468 0.19 -8.90 1.74
C ASP A 468 0.82 -9.97 0.83
N GLU A 469 1.08 -9.63 -0.44
CA GLU A 469 1.61 -10.51 -1.48
C GLU A 469 3.07 -10.20 -1.80
N LEU A 470 3.88 -11.26 -1.98
CA LEU A 470 5.20 -11.22 -2.61
C LEU A 470 5.14 -11.88 -3.99
N LEU A 471 5.77 -11.25 -4.98
CA LEU A 471 5.91 -11.79 -6.32
C LEU A 471 7.38 -12.02 -6.65
N LEU A 472 7.73 -13.25 -6.99
CA LEU A 472 9.06 -13.66 -7.39
C LEU A 472 9.08 -14.10 -8.86
N GLU A 473 10.21 -13.95 -9.51
CA GLU A 473 10.53 -14.57 -10.80
C GLU A 473 11.56 -15.66 -10.58
N VAL A 474 11.21 -16.89 -10.93
CA VAL A 474 11.95 -18.08 -10.54
C VAL A 474 12.17 -18.97 -11.77
N PRO A 475 13.40 -19.45 -12.04
CA PRO A 475 13.65 -20.45 -13.07
C PRO A 475 12.77 -21.69 -12.86
N GLU A 476 12.28 -22.29 -13.96
CA GLU A 476 11.36 -23.43 -13.90
C GLU A 476 11.90 -24.61 -13.07
N ASP A 477 13.22 -24.84 -13.11
CA ASP A 477 13.90 -25.90 -12.37
C ASP A 477 14.08 -25.57 -10.84
N GLU A 478 13.88 -24.33 -10.42
CA GLU A 478 13.98 -23.91 -9.02
C GLU A 478 12.62 -23.71 -8.33
N VAL A 479 11.50 -23.67 -9.08
CA VAL A 479 10.17 -23.23 -8.58
C VAL A 479 9.71 -23.99 -7.35
N GLU A 480 9.84 -25.31 -7.31
CA GLU A 480 9.41 -26.09 -6.14
C GLU A 480 10.26 -25.81 -4.89
N ALA A 481 11.57 -25.70 -5.07
CA ALA A 481 12.49 -25.49 -3.95
C ALA A 481 12.37 -24.06 -3.39
N VAL A 482 12.30 -23.07 -4.27
CA VAL A 482 12.07 -21.66 -3.90
C VAL A 482 10.68 -21.49 -3.29
N GLY A 483 9.66 -22.11 -3.87
CA GLY A 483 8.29 -22.03 -3.36
C GLY A 483 8.18 -22.53 -1.92
N ARG A 484 8.76 -23.71 -1.60
CA ARG A 484 8.81 -24.23 -0.24
C ARG A 484 9.53 -23.28 0.73
N MET A 485 10.69 -22.77 0.32
CA MET A 485 11.46 -21.81 1.11
C MET A 485 10.68 -20.52 1.37
N VAL A 486 10.01 -19.95 0.37
CA VAL A 486 9.21 -18.73 0.51
C VAL A 486 8.06 -18.93 1.48
N VAL A 487 7.32 -20.04 1.37
CA VAL A 487 6.22 -20.36 2.30
C VAL A 487 6.74 -20.51 3.73
N GLU A 488 7.83 -21.27 3.92
CA GLU A 488 8.45 -21.49 5.23
C GLU A 488 8.88 -20.18 5.90
N GLU A 489 9.54 -19.28 5.15
CA GLU A 489 9.99 -17.99 5.67
C GLU A 489 8.84 -17.01 5.93
N MET A 490 7.78 -17.03 5.11
CA MET A 490 6.60 -16.21 5.34
C MET A 490 5.81 -16.71 6.55
N GLU A 491 5.52 -18.01 6.65
CA GLU A 491 4.79 -18.58 7.78
C GLU A 491 5.57 -18.52 9.10
N GLY A 492 6.89 -18.53 9.03
CA GLY A 492 7.80 -18.41 10.18
C GLY A 492 8.27 -16.97 10.48
N ALA A 493 7.74 -15.95 9.81
CA ALA A 493 8.26 -14.58 9.91
C ALA A 493 8.15 -13.99 11.33
N LEU A 494 7.02 -14.18 11.99
CA LEU A 494 6.80 -13.84 13.40
C LEU A 494 6.07 -14.96 14.12
N GLU A 495 6.36 -15.13 15.40
CA GLU A 495 5.66 -16.08 16.26
C GLU A 495 4.36 -15.46 16.79
N LEU A 496 3.22 -15.99 16.35
CA LEU A 496 1.91 -15.63 16.83
C LEU A 496 1.27 -16.78 17.60
N ASN A 497 0.24 -16.50 18.41
CA ASN A 497 -0.54 -17.55 19.08
C ASN A 497 -1.50 -18.30 18.14
N VAL A 498 -1.56 -17.91 16.87
CA VAL A 498 -2.27 -18.57 15.77
C VAL A 498 -1.30 -18.83 14.62
N PRO A 499 -1.46 -19.92 13.84
CA PRO A 499 -0.59 -20.17 12.71
C PRO A 499 -0.76 -19.09 11.64
N LEU A 500 0.33 -18.68 11.00
CA LEU A 500 0.30 -17.95 9.74
C LEU A 500 0.03 -18.96 8.61
N ALA A 501 -0.61 -18.50 7.54
CA ALA A 501 -0.87 -19.33 6.37
C ALA A 501 -0.66 -18.50 5.11
N VAL A 502 -0.08 -19.12 4.08
CA VAL A 502 0.27 -18.48 2.82
C VAL A 502 -0.40 -19.24 1.67
N ASP A 503 -1.16 -18.51 0.86
CA ASP A 503 -1.70 -19.00 -0.40
C ASP A 503 -0.68 -18.75 -1.51
N THR A 504 -0.43 -19.74 -2.37
CA THR A 504 0.57 -19.66 -3.43
C THR A 504 -0.01 -19.90 -4.81
N GLY A 505 0.62 -19.31 -5.81
CA GLY A 505 0.30 -19.57 -7.21
C GLY A 505 1.53 -19.46 -8.10
N ILE A 506 1.51 -20.20 -9.20
CA ILE A 506 2.62 -20.27 -10.18
C ILE A 506 2.05 -20.02 -11.57
N GLY A 507 2.75 -19.24 -12.38
CA GLY A 507 2.31 -19.00 -13.75
C GLY A 507 3.27 -18.15 -14.58
N GLU A 508 3.05 -18.12 -15.88
CA GLU A 508 3.83 -17.32 -16.83
C GLU A 508 3.51 -15.81 -16.73
N SER A 509 2.40 -15.45 -16.09
CA SER A 509 1.98 -14.07 -15.88
C SER A 509 1.57 -13.82 -14.43
N TRP A 510 1.59 -12.57 -13.98
CA TRP A 510 1.15 -12.21 -12.63
C TRP A 510 -0.31 -12.60 -12.36
N TYR A 511 -1.17 -12.51 -13.40
CA TYR A 511 -2.55 -12.97 -13.28
C TYR A 511 -2.64 -14.47 -13.01
N ALA A 512 -1.82 -15.29 -13.67
CA ALA A 512 -1.84 -16.75 -13.53
C ALA A 512 -1.37 -17.23 -12.14
N CYS A 513 -0.68 -16.37 -11.37
CA CYS A 513 -0.30 -16.68 -9.99
C CYS A 513 -1.46 -16.55 -8.98
N LYS A 514 -2.61 -16.06 -9.41
CA LYS A 514 -3.83 -16.02 -8.58
C LYS A 514 -4.83 -16.95 -9.20
N GLY A 515 -4.81 -18.20 -8.75
CA GLY A 515 -5.75 -19.23 -9.13
C GLY A 515 -7.20 -18.92 -8.72
#